data_4a85cd27cac666b925252f7fdd0d241e
#
_entry.id   4a85cd27cac666b925252f7fdd0d241e
#
_cell.length_a   1.000
_cell.length_b   1.000
_cell.length_c   1.000
_cell.angle_alpha   90.00
_cell.angle_beta   90.00
_cell.angle_gamma   90.00
#
_symmetry.space_group_name_H-M   'P 1'
#
loop_
_entity.id
_entity.type
_entity.pdbx_description
1 polymer ?
#
loop_
_entity_poly.entity_id
_entity_poly.type
_entity_poly.pdbx_seq_one_letter_code
_entity_poly.pdbx_strand_id
1 'polypeptide(L)'
;MELIEIKCYTYVESEVVTLYNSAGWSYYTRHPEVLEKAYANSLCTLGAYDGNKLVGLIRCVGDGYTILFIQDLLVHPAYQRQGIGTRLMKALLERYPYVYQIELATDNTEKTMAFYKTLGFCSLQEIGCCGFLMNGILK
;
A
#
# COMPACT_ATOMS: atom_id res chain seq x y z
N MET A 1 -3.97 25.58 -0.02
CA MET A 1 -3.55 24.36 0.68
C MET A 1 -4.63 23.30 0.51
N GLU A 2 -4.27 22.16 -0.01
CA GLU A 2 -5.21 21.10 -0.25
C GLU A 2 -5.50 20.35 1.05
N LEU A 3 -6.77 20.03 1.26
CA LEU A 3 -7.21 19.25 2.40
C LEU A 3 -7.37 17.80 1.97
N ILE A 4 -6.37 16.97 2.29
CA ILE A 4 -6.40 15.56 1.95
C ILE A 4 -7.11 14.81 3.07
N GLU A 5 -8.11 14.02 2.71
CA GLU A 5 -8.86 13.19 3.64
C GLU A 5 -8.46 11.72 3.49
N ILE A 6 -8.18 11.06 4.62
CA ILE A 6 -7.90 9.62 4.65
C ILE A 6 -9.13 8.92 5.20
N LYS A 7 -9.65 7.94 4.47
CA LYS A 7 -10.84 7.19 4.90
C LYS A 7 -10.86 5.79 4.31
N CYS A 8 -11.71 4.92 4.86
CA CYS A 8 -11.91 3.58 4.33
C CYS A 8 -12.26 3.65 2.84
N TYR A 9 -11.68 2.77 2.07
CA TYR A 9 -11.87 2.76 0.63
C TYR A 9 -12.72 1.57 0.21
N THR A 10 -13.73 1.84 -0.63
CA THR A 10 -14.53 0.82 -1.31
C THR A 10 -14.13 0.80 -2.78
N TYR A 11 -13.84 -0.38 -3.30
CA TYR A 11 -13.31 -0.54 -4.65
C TYR A 11 -14.23 0.07 -5.71
N VAL A 12 -13.66 0.95 -6.53
CA VAL A 12 -14.26 1.50 -7.74
C VAL A 12 -13.24 1.31 -8.86
N GLU A 13 -13.53 0.45 -9.83
CA GLU A 13 -12.57 0.04 -10.85
C GLU A 13 -11.89 1.22 -11.53
N SER A 14 -12.66 2.21 -11.98
CA SER A 14 -12.09 3.37 -12.69
C SER A 14 -11.09 4.14 -11.84
N GLU A 15 -11.37 4.29 -10.56
CA GLU A 15 -10.47 5.00 -9.64
C GLU A 15 -9.17 4.23 -9.43
N VAL A 16 -9.29 2.94 -9.17
CA VAL A 16 -8.12 2.09 -8.91
C VAL A 16 -7.25 1.96 -10.15
N VAL A 17 -7.86 1.68 -11.30
CA VAL A 17 -7.13 1.56 -12.57
C VAL A 17 -6.40 2.86 -12.90
N THR A 18 -7.05 3.99 -12.75
CA THR A 18 -6.45 5.30 -13.01
C THR A 18 -5.27 5.55 -12.09
N LEU A 19 -5.42 5.28 -10.80
CA LEU A 19 -4.36 5.50 -9.82
C LEU A 19 -3.17 4.58 -10.08
N TYR A 20 -3.40 3.28 -10.29
CA TYR A 20 -2.33 2.33 -10.55
C TYR A 20 -1.56 2.67 -11.83
N ASN A 21 -2.29 3.04 -12.89
CA ASN A 21 -1.65 3.44 -14.14
C ASN A 21 -0.79 4.69 -13.95
N SER A 22 -1.23 5.63 -13.12
CA SER A 22 -0.45 6.85 -12.83
C SER A 22 0.89 6.52 -12.17
N ALA A 23 0.96 5.43 -11.44
CA ALA A 23 2.18 4.96 -10.77
C ALA A 23 2.99 3.96 -11.61
N GLY A 24 2.55 3.67 -12.82
CA GLY A 24 3.23 2.72 -13.70
C GLY A 24 2.97 1.25 -13.37
N TRP A 25 1.95 0.95 -12.58
CA TRP A 25 1.64 -0.41 -12.16
C TRP A 25 0.68 -1.08 -13.14
N SER A 26 1.04 -1.10 -14.44
CA SER A 26 0.18 -1.61 -15.51
C SER A 26 -0.08 -3.11 -15.43
N TYR A 27 0.77 -3.87 -14.74
CA TYR A 27 0.54 -5.31 -14.55
C TYR A 27 -0.80 -5.57 -13.87
N TYR A 28 -1.09 -4.83 -12.79
CA TYR A 28 -2.33 -5.02 -12.04
C TYR A 28 -3.56 -4.58 -12.82
N THR A 29 -3.43 -3.63 -13.74
CA THR A 29 -4.58 -3.07 -14.45
C THR A 29 -4.99 -3.86 -15.68
N ARG A 30 -4.21 -4.89 -16.07
CA ARG A 30 -4.55 -5.75 -17.23
C ARG A 30 -5.78 -6.61 -16.98
N HIS A 31 -6.03 -6.95 -15.72
CA HIS A 31 -7.12 -7.85 -15.33
C HIS A 31 -7.91 -7.24 -14.19
N PRO A 32 -8.76 -6.24 -14.47
CA PRO A 32 -9.50 -5.55 -13.40
C PRO A 32 -10.39 -6.48 -12.58
N GLU A 33 -10.86 -7.58 -13.17
CA GLU A 33 -11.67 -8.58 -12.45
C GLU A 33 -10.87 -9.26 -11.33
N VAL A 34 -9.57 -9.39 -11.50
CA VAL A 34 -8.69 -9.93 -10.46
C VAL A 34 -8.54 -8.92 -9.33
N LEU A 35 -8.36 -7.64 -9.68
CA LEU A 35 -8.28 -6.58 -8.67
C LEU A 35 -9.54 -6.48 -7.83
N GLU A 36 -10.71 -6.60 -8.46
CA GLU A 36 -11.97 -6.55 -7.72
C GLU A 36 -12.02 -7.63 -6.65
N LYS A 37 -11.62 -8.86 -7.00
CA LYS A 37 -11.57 -9.97 -6.05
C LYS A 37 -10.52 -9.72 -4.97
N ALA A 38 -9.36 -9.18 -5.36
CA ALA A 38 -8.29 -8.88 -4.41
C ALA A 38 -8.75 -7.86 -3.38
N TYR A 39 -9.42 -6.81 -3.80
CA TYR A 39 -9.94 -5.79 -2.88
C TYR A 39 -11.02 -6.35 -1.97
N ALA A 40 -11.90 -7.19 -2.50
CA ALA A 40 -12.95 -7.83 -1.71
C ALA A 40 -12.38 -8.75 -0.61
N ASN A 41 -11.18 -9.29 -0.82
CA ASN A 41 -10.52 -10.19 0.12
C ASN A 41 -9.38 -9.53 0.90
N SER A 42 -9.24 -8.22 0.81
CA SER A 42 -8.24 -7.48 1.56
C SER A 42 -8.69 -7.30 3.01
N LEU A 43 -7.71 -7.27 3.92
CA LEU A 43 -7.99 -7.04 5.33
C LEU A 43 -8.46 -5.60 5.54
N CYS A 44 -7.76 -4.66 4.96
CA CYS A 44 -8.09 -3.23 5.08
C CYS A 44 -7.56 -2.47 3.88
N THR A 45 -8.36 -1.53 3.41
CA THR A 45 -7.96 -0.60 2.36
C THR A 45 -8.36 0.80 2.77
N LEU A 46 -7.40 1.74 2.74
CA LEU A 46 -7.64 3.15 3.02
C LEU A 46 -7.30 3.98 1.79
N GLY A 47 -8.11 4.97 1.51
CA GLY A 47 -7.89 5.89 0.41
C GLY A 47 -7.60 7.30 0.90
N ALA A 48 -6.76 8.01 0.14
CA ALA A 48 -6.49 9.43 0.34
C ALA A 48 -7.21 10.19 -0.77
N TYR A 49 -7.96 11.19 -0.40
CA TYR A 49 -8.80 11.96 -1.32
C TYR A 49 -8.46 13.44 -1.28
N ASP A 50 -8.39 14.02 -2.48
CA ASP A 50 -8.41 15.45 -2.68
C ASP A 50 -9.80 15.78 -3.22
N GLY A 51 -10.70 16.22 -2.33
CA GLY A 51 -12.10 16.34 -2.69
C GLY A 51 -12.69 14.99 -3.06
N ASN A 52 -13.13 14.84 -4.30
CA ASN A 52 -13.68 13.61 -4.83
C ASN A 52 -12.66 12.75 -5.57
N LYS A 53 -11.41 13.23 -5.67
CA LYS A 53 -10.37 12.53 -6.43
C LYS A 53 -9.55 11.63 -5.52
N LEU A 54 -9.49 10.34 -5.86
CA LEU A 54 -8.62 9.39 -5.19
C LEU A 54 -7.17 9.66 -5.61
N VAL A 55 -6.31 10.00 -4.66
CA VAL A 55 -4.91 10.36 -4.95
C VAL A 55 -3.91 9.44 -4.28
N GLY A 56 -4.36 8.54 -3.41
CA GLY A 56 -3.47 7.57 -2.78
C GLY A 56 -4.25 6.40 -2.21
N LEU A 57 -3.57 5.27 -2.04
CA LEU A 57 -4.16 4.05 -1.50
C LEU A 57 -3.14 3.31 -0.67
N ILE A 58 -3.61 2.67 0.40
CA ILE A 58 -2.87 1.62 1.09
C ILE A 58 -3.79 0.42 1.25
N ARG A 59 -3.28 -0.77 0.93
CA ARG A 59 -4.04 -2.01 0.99
C ARG A 59 -3.20 -3.08 1.67
N CYS A 60 -3.82 -3.80 2.60
CA CYS A 60 -3.14 -4.89 3.30
C CYS A 60 -3.96 -6.17 3.31
N VAL A 61 -3.26 -7.27 3.48
CA VAL A 61 -3.84 -8.61 3.56
C VAL A 61 -3.26 -9.31 4.79
N GLY A 62 -3.88 -10.40 5.22
CA GLY A 62 -3.45 -11.15 6.38
C GLY A 62 -4.60 -11.44 7.32
N ASP A 63 -4.29 -12.11 8.44
CA ASP A 63 -5.32 -12.43 9.42
C ASP A 63 -5.63 -11.25 10.38
N GLY A 64 -4.75 -10.26 10.43
CA GLY A 64 -4.94 -9.10 11.31
C GLY A 64 -4.60 -9.37 12.77
N TYR A 65 -4.07 -10.54 13.08
CA TYR A 65 -3.67 -10.96 14.44
C TYR A 65 -2.20 -11.34 14.50
N THR A 66 -1.78 -12.30 13.69
CA THR A 66 -0.38 -12.74 13.65
C THR A 66 0.39 -12.05 12.55
N ILE A 67 -0.28 -11.71 11.45
CA ILE A 67 0.37 -11.13 10.28
C ILE A 67 -0.55 -10.12 9.59
N LEU A 68 0.05 -9.04 9.17
CA LEU A 68 -0.53 -8.06 8.27
C LEU A 68 0.54 -7.75 7.23
N PHE A 69 0.24 -8.00 5.96
CA PHE A 69 1.17 -7.70 4.87
C PHE A 69 0.63 -6.51 4.08
N ILE A 70 1.43 -5.47 4.00
CA ILE A 70 1.06 -4.28 3.21
C ILE A 70 1.41 -4.58 1.76
N GLN A 71 0.37 -4.81 0.97
CA GLN A 71 0.51 -5.21 -0.42
C GLN A 71 0.74 -4.02 -1.33
N ASP A 72 -0.01 -2.95 -1.11
CA ASP A 72 0.04 -1.76 -1.95
C ASP A 72 0.13 -0.51 -1.09
N LEU A 73 1.03 0.38 -1.46
CA LEU A 73 1.09 1.75 -0.95
C LEU A 73 1.51 2.62 -2.14
N LEU A 74 0.61 3.44 -2.61
CA LEU A 74 0.91 4.30 -3.75
C LEU A 74 0.22 5.65 -3.63
N VAL A 75 0.87 6.66 -4.19
CA VAL A 75 0.37 8.03 -4.23
C VAL A 75 0.53 8.54 -5.65
N HIS A 76 -0.52 9.18 -6.18
CA HIS A 76 -0.48 9.77 -7.51
C HIS A 76 0.74 10.71 -7.62
N PRO A 77 1.51 10.63 -8.73
CA PRO A 77 2.74 11.42 -8.85
C PRO A 77 2.59 12.91 -8.60
N ALA A 78 1.45 13.49 -8.99
CA ALA A 78 1.20 14.91 -8.76
C ALA A 78 1.00 15.27 -7.28
N TYR A 79 0.82 14.29 -6.42
CA TYR A 79 0.56 14.47 -4.99
C TYR A 79 1.68 13.92 -4.10
N GLN A 80 2.78 13.45 -4.67
CA GLN A 80 3.91 12.95 -3.92
C GLN A 80 4.64 14.08 -3.20
N ARG A 81 5.43 13.74 -2.18
CA ARG A 81 6.21 14.68 -1.36
C ARG A 81 5.34 15.62 -0.52
N GLN A 82 4.12 15.21 -0.22
CA GLN A 82 3.20 15.97 0.64
C GLN A 82 2.84 15.20 1.91
N GLY A 83 3.52 14.08 2.17
CA GLY A 83 3.30 13.28 3.36
C GLY A 83 2.08 12.37 3.30
N ILE A 84 1.45 12.19 2.14
CA ILE A 84 0.24 11.38 2.00
C ILE A 84 0.54 9.90 2.30
N GLY A 85 1.64 9.38 1.75
CA GLY A 85 2.05 7.99 2.02
C GLY A 85 2.26 7.73 3.50
N THR A 86 2.91 8.66 4.19
CA THR A 86 3.11 8.59 5.63
C THR A 86 1.78 8.59 6.39
N ARG A 87 0.86 9.46 5.99
CA ARG A 87 -0.46 9.53 6.63
C ARG A 87 -1.26 8.25 6.43
N LEU A 88 -1.21 7.68 5.22
CA LEU A 88 -1.87 6.40 4.94
C LEU A 88 -1.31 5.28 5.81
N MET A 89 0.02 5.19 5.89
CA MET A 89 0.68 4.18 6.71
C MET A 89 0.30 4.33 8.18
N LYS A 90 0.39 5.54 8.72
CA LYS A 90 0.06 5.77 10.12
C LYS A 90 -1.39 5.44 10.43
N ALA A 91 -2.31 5.81 9.53
CA ALA A 91 -3.74 5.51 9.70
C ALA A 91 -3.98 3.99 9.71
N LEU A 92 -3.26 3.25 8.86
CA LEU A 92 -3.37 1.79 8.84
C LEU A 92 -2.83 1.19 10.12
N LEU A 93 -1.63 1.59 10.55
CA LEU A 93 -0.99 1.03 11.74
C LEU A 93 -1.81 1.29 13.01
N GLU A 94 -2.47 2.43 13.10
CA GLU A 94 -3.32 2.76 14.24
C GLU A 94 -4.50 1.81 14.39
N ARG A 95 -4.95 1.18 13.29
CA ARG A 95 -6.06 0.23 13.31
C ARG A 95 -5.65 -1.15 13.80
N TYR A 96 -4.35 -1.47 13.78
CA TYR A 96 -3.85 -2.83 14.06
C TYR A 96 -2.67 -2.81 15.03
N PRO A 97 -2.84 -2.20 16.22
CA PRO A 97 -1.71 -2.02 17.15
C PRO A 97 -1.24 -3.33 17.81
N TYR A 98 -2.00 -4.42 17.69
CA TYR A 98 -1.68 -5.69 18.36
C TYR A 98 -1.26 -6.81 17.41
N VAL A 99 -1.12 -6.51 16.12
CA VAL A 99 -0.69 -7.54 15.15
C VAL A 99 0.76 -7.92 15.43
N TYR A 100 1.06 -9.21 15.45
CA TYR A 100 2.41 -9.70 15.78
C TYR A 100 3.45 -9.25 14.76
N GLN A 101 3.15 -9.38 13.47
CA GLN A 101 4.08 -9.03 12.39
C GLN A 101 3.39 -8.15 11.37
N ILE A 102 4.00 -7.02 11.06
CA ILE A 102 3.57 -6.14 9.98
C ILE A 102 4.73 -6.07 9.00
N GLU A 103 4.51 -6.58 7.79
CA GLU A 103 5.54 -6.73 6.78
C GLU A 103 5.13 -6.12 5.45
N LEU A 104 6.12 -5.84 4.63
CA LEU A 104 5.91 -5.40 3.25
C LEU A 104 7.13 -5.79 2.43
N ALA A 105 6.98 -5.78 1.11
CA ALA A 105 8.09 -5.91 0.18
C ALA A 105 8.12 -4.65 -0.69
N THR A 106 9.31 -4.18 -1.00
CA THR A 106 9.48 -2.97 -1.79
C THR A 106 10.80 -3.03 -2.54
N ASP A 107 11.05 -2.08 -3.44
CA ASP A 107 12.36 -1.98 -4.06
C ASP A 107 13.41 -1.59 -3.01
N ASN A 108 14.68 -1.84 -3.33
CA ASN A 108 15.77 -1.62 -2.39
C ASN A 108 16.56 -0.34 -2.65
N THR A 109 15.93 0.67 -3.24
CA THR A 109 16.59 1.97 -3.42
C THR A 109 16.78 2.65 -2.07
N GLU A 110 17.81 3.48 -1.97
CA GLU A 110 18.10 4.22 -0.74
C GLU A 110 16.92 5.07 -0.30
N LYS A 111 16.25 5.71 -1.25
CA LYS A 111 15.12 6.58 -0.98
C LYS A 111 13.96 5.82 -0.36
N THR A 112 13.60 4.68 -0.94
CA THR A 112 12.48 3.87 -0.45
C THR A 112 12.81 3.26 0.89
N MET A 113 14.03 2.74 1.07
CA MET A 113 14.44 2.18 2.35
C MET A 113 14.44 3.24 3.46
N ALA A 114 14.91 4.45 3.16
CA ALA A 114 14.89 5.54 4.12
C ALA A 114 13.45 5.89 4.52
N PHE A 115 12.53 5.91 3.57
CA PHE A 115 11.13 6.18 3.84
C PHE A 115 10.56 5.19 4.86
N TYR A 116 10.75 3.90 4.63
CA TYR A 116 10.20 2.90 5.55
C TYR A 116 10.90 2.91 6.91
N LYS A 117 12.19 3.19 6.96
CA LYS A 117 12.90 3.33 8.23
C LYS A 117 12.36 4.48 9.07
N THR A 118 12.01 5.61 8.45
CA THR A 118 11.42 6.74 9.18
C THR A 118 10.06 6.39 9.78
N LEU A 119 9.39 5.38 9.23
CA LEU A 119 8.10 4.90 9.74
C LEU A 119 8.25 3.82 10.82
N GLY A 120 9.48 3.44 11.16
CA GLY A 120 9.73 2.45 12.20
C GLY A 120 9.99 1.04 11.71
N PHE A 121 10.06 0.83 10.40
CA PHE A 121 10.38 -0.48 9.84
C PHE A 121 11.89 -0.71 9.81
N CYS A 122 12.29 -1.97 9.91
CA CYS A 122 13.66 -2.39 9.63
C CYS A 122 13.62 -3.43 8.50
N SER A 123 14.71 -3.55 7.75
CA SER A 123 14.77 -4.58 6.73
C SER A 123 14.89 -5.96 7.39
N LEU A 124 14.39 -7.00 6.70
CA LEU A 124 14.50 -8.36 7.21
C LEU A 124 15.95 -8.79 7.40
N GLN A 125 16.86 -8.29 6.57
CA GLN A 125 18.29 -8.58 6.71
C GLN A 125 18.86 -8.07 8.03
N GLU A 126 18.43 -6.91 8.49
CA GLU A 126 18.92 -6.32 9.74
C GLU A 126 18.57 -7.17 10.95
N ILE A 127 17.55 -8.01 10.86
CA ILE A 127 17.15 -8.91 11.96
C ILE A 127 17.49 -10.38 11.66
N GLY A 128 18.35 -10.62 10.67
CA GLY A 128 18.82 -11.97 10.36
C GLY A 128 17.86 -12.81 9.51
N CYS A 129 16.90 -12.17 8.84
CA CYS A 129 15.92 -12.83 7.99
C CYS A 129 16.03 -12.35 6.55
N CYS A 130 15.34 -13.01 5.64
CA CYS A 130 15.18 -12.53 4.27
C CYS A 130 13.86 -13.02 3.70
N GLY A 131 13.40 -12.37 2.63
CA GLY A 131 12.18 -12.76 1.95
C GLY A 131 12.46 -13.58 0.71
N PHE A 132 11.50 -14.42 0.32
CA PHE A 132 11.58 -15.22 -0.91
C PHE A 132 10.33 -15.02 -1.74
N LEU A 133 10.51 -14.99 -3.05
CA LEU A 133 9.43 -14.92 -4.02
C LEU A 133 9.51 -16.15 -4.92
N MET A 134 8.37 -16.81 -5.15
CA MET A 134 8.33 -17.95 -6.08
C MET A 134 8.50 -17.43 -7.50
N ASN A 135 9.62 -17.78 -8.13
CA ASN A 135 9.91 -17.38 -9.50
C ASN A 135 8.94 -18.01 -10.49
N GLY A 136 8.62 -17.26 -11.55
CA GLY A 136 7.77 -17.75 -12.65
C GLY A 136 6.28 -17.60 -12.41
N ILE A 137 5.85 -17.12 -11.24
CA ILE A 137 4.44 -16.86 -10.96
C ILE A 137 4.05 -15.48 -11.48
N LEU A 138 4.89 -14.49 -11.25
CA LEU A 138 4.65 -13.14 -11.78
C LEU A 138 4.88 -13.11 -13.28
N LYS A 139 3.87 -12.72 -14.02
CA LYS A 139 3.92 -12.72 -15.50
C LYS A 139 3.54 -11.40 -16.10
#